data_0ba398daff43bde6230495b5b250acff
#
_entry.id   0ba398daff43bde6230495b5b250acff
#
_cell.length_a   1.000
_cell.length_b   1.000
_cell.length_c   1.000
_cell.angle_alpha   90.00
_cell.angle_beta   90.00
_cell.angle_gamma   90.00
#
_symmetry.space_group_name_H-M   'P 1'
#
loop_
_entity.id
_entity.type
_entity.pdbx_description
1 polymer ?
#
loop_
_entity_poly.entity_id
_entity_poly.type
_entity_poly.pdbx_seq_one_letter_code
_entity_poly.pdbx_strand_id
1 'polypeptide(L)'
;MIEHLSDPNDTLAHAHQLLDQNGRLLIEVPTSTGWALKLWGSYWWCHLPPQHLHLFSPEGLQRLMRNHGFECCGQEMAAYPMSFSMGWIVYVRAKWGSFSSYRQNVLVRTLSFVVGLLILPVCVILDILLAPLLGWWKGDIVTLIFKKTAS
;
A
#
# COMPACT_ATOMS: atom_id res chain seq x y z
N MET A 1 -3.96 -9.00 -1.59
CA MET A 1 -5.04 -9.90 -2.09
C MET A 1 -6.43 -9.41 -1.69
N ILE A 2 -6.72 -9.20 -0.41
CA ILE A 2 -8.05 -8.74 0.07
C ILE A 2 -8.41 -7.34 -0.43
N GLU A 3 -7.43 -6.48 -0.65
CA GLU A 3 -7.57 -5.12 -1.18
C GLU A 3 -8.07 -5.08 -2.64
N HIS A 4 -7.98 -6.20 -3.36
CA HIS A 4 -8.42 -6.33 -4.75
C HIS A 4 -9.82 -6.95 -4.89
N LEU A 5 -10.39 -7.45 -3.81
CA LEU A 5 -11.69 -8.14 -3.85
C LEU A 5 -12.82 -7.12 -3.94
N SER A 6 -13.79 -7.37 -4.81
CA SER A 6 -15.02 -6.57 -4.89
C SER A 6 -15.90 -6.76 -3.64
N ASP A 7 -15.94 -7.97 -3.10
CA ASP A 7 -16.57 -8.29 -1.82
C ASP A 7 -15.62 -9.14 -0.95
N PRO A 8 -14.96 -8.54 0.03
CA PRO A 8 -14.12 -9.27 0.96
C PRO A 8 -14.89 -10.14 1.95
N ASN A 9 -16.18 -9.86 2.18
CA ASN A 9 -16.99 -10.60 3.18
C ASN A 9 -17.15 -12.06 2.82
N ASP A 10 -17.47 -12.35 1.55
CA ASP A 10 -17.66 -13.72 1.07
C ASP A 10 -16.34 -14.52 1.19
N THR A 11 -15.23 -13.94 0.79
CA THR A 11 -13.91 -14.56 0.92
C THR A 11 -13.54 -14.84 2.37
N LEU A 12 -13.85 -13.93 3.29
CA LEU A 12 -13.57 -14.11 4.72
C LEU A 12 -14.46 -15.18 5.35
N ALA A 13 -15.72 -15.27 4.93
CA ALA A 13 -16.61 -16.34 5.38
C ALA A 13 -16.10 -17.72 4.95
N HIS A 14 -15.64 -17.87 3.71
CA HIS A 14 -15.02 -19.10 3.22
C HIS A 14 -13.70 -19.40 3.96
N ALA A 15 -12.84 -18.41 4.16
CA ALA A 15 -11.60 -18.58 4.90
C ALA A 15 -11.86 -19.07 6.33
N HIS A 16 -12.92 -18.55 6.99
CA HIS A 16 -13.32 -19.01 8.32
C HIS A 16 -13.76 -20.47 8.31
N GLN A 17 -14.47 -20.93 7.28
CA GLN A 17 -14.88 -22.34 7.16
C GLN A 17 -13.69 -23.28 6.95
N LEU A 18 -12.72 -22.85 6.14
CA LEU A 18 -11.54 -23.67 5.78
C LEU A 18 -10.48 -23.73 6.87
N LEU A 19 -10.44 -22.74 7.76
CA LEU A 19 -9.40 -22.65 8.78
C LEU A 19 -9.73 -23.58 9.96
N ASP A 20 -8.76 -24.38 10.37
CA ASP A 20 -8.84 -25.18 11.57
C ASP A 20 -9.00 -24.32 12.85
N GLN A 21 -9.47 -24.93 13.95
CA GLN A 21 -9.68 -24.22 15.23
C GLN A 21 -8.41 -23.53 15.77
N ASN A 22 -7.24 -24.12 15.54
CA ASN A 22 -5.96 -23.55 15.92
C ASN A 22 -5.23 -22.86 14.73
N GLY A 23 -5.90 -22.76 13.59
CA GLY A 23 -5.36 -22.17 12.39
C GLY A 23 -5.15 -20.65 12.53
N ARG A 24 -4.18 -20.14 11.80
CA ARG A 24 -3.91 -18.70 11.74
C ARG A 24 -4.05 -18.21 10.32
N LEU A 25 -4.65 -17.04 10.19
CA LEU A 25 -4.77 -16.33 8.94
C LEU A 25 -3.85 -15.09 9.01
N LEU A 26 -2.91 -15.01 8.09
CA LEU A 26 -2.01 -13.87 7.95
C LEU A 26 -2.49 -13.02 6.77
N ILE A 27 -2.70 -11.73 7.02
CA ILE A 27 -3.12 -10.76 6.01
C ILE A 27 -2.12 -9.63 5.99
N GLU A 28 -1.51 -9.42 4.83
CA GLU A 28 -0.64 -8.28 4.56
C GLU A 28 -1.28 -7.39 3.50
N VAL A 29 -1.43 -6.11 3.82
CA VAL A 29 -2.06 -5.11 2.94
C VAL A 29 -1.40 -3.74 3.07
N PRO A 30 -1.46 -2.92 2.01
CA PRO A 30 -1.17 -1.50 2.13
C PRO A 30 -2.14 -0.82 3.09
N THR A 31 -1.63 0.07 3.94
CA THR A 31 -2.46 0.72 4.95
C THR A 31 -2.74 2.18 4.64
N SER A 32 -3.97 2.62 4.92
CA SER A 32 -4.40 4.02 4.80
C SER A 32 -3.75 4.95 5.85
N THR A 33 -3.07 4.41 6.86
CA THR A 33 -2.43 5.19 7.92
C THR A 33 -0.95 5.42 7.70
N GLY A 34 -0.37 4.82 6.65
CA GLY A 34 1.04 4.88 6.31
C GLY A 34 1.56 6.29 6.00
N TRP A 35 2.85 6.49 6.22
CA TRP A 35 3.51 7.78 5.94
C TRP A 35 3.56 8.10 4.44
N ALA A 36 3.74 7.09 3.58
CA ALA A 36 3.85 7.30 2.13
C ALA A 36 2.54 7.81 1.52
N LEU A 37 1.38 7.33 2.00
CA LEU A 37 0.11 7.91 1.58
C LEU A 37 -0.02 9.38 1.97
N LYS A 38 0.49 9.76 3.15
CA LYS A 38 0.48 11.16 3.61
C LYS A 38 1.39 12.06 2.79
N LEU A 39 2.55 11.53 2.39
CA LEU A 39 3.53 12.24 1.58
C LEU A 39 3.08 12.38 0.12
N TRP A 40 2.65 11.28 -0.50
CA TRP A 40 2.39 11.19 -1.93
C TRP A 40 0.91 11.37 -2.31
N GLY A 41 -0.03 11.18 -1.36
CA GLY A 41 -1.46 11.26 -1.63
C GLY A 41 -1.88 10.31 -2.75
N SER A 42 -2.55 10.85 -3.77
CA SER A 42 -2.98 10.09 -4.95
C SER A 42 -1.83 9.57 -5.83
N TYR A 43 -0.60 10.03 -5.61
CA TYR A 43 0.59 9.55 -6.31
C TYR A 43 1.28 8.38 -5.59
N TRP A 44 0.77 7.98 -4.43
CA TRP A 44 1.28 6.79 -3.76
C TRP A 44 1.03 5.57 -4.65
N TRP A 45 2.08 4.81 -4.92
CA TRP A 45 2.03 3.72 -5.89
C TRP A 45 1.06 2.59 -5.51
N CYS A 46 0.75 2.40 -4.22
CA CYS A 46 -0.29 1.47 -3.76
C CYS A 46 -1.72 2.02 -3.94
N HIS A 47 -1.88 3.31 -4.24
CA HIS A 47 -3.19 3.90 -4.55
C HIS A 47 -3.43 3.81 -6.05
N LEU A 48 -3.69 2.60 -6.56
CA LEU A 48 -3.85 2.26 -7.98
C LEU A 48 -5.28 1.82 -8.31
N PRO A 49 -6.27 2.74 -8.35
CA PRO A 49 -7.58 2.39 -8.87
C PRO A 49 -7.47 2.02 -10.38
N PRO A 50 -8.17 1.01 -10.88
CA PRO A 50 -9.15 0.17 -10.17
C PRO A 50 -8.57 -1.11 -9.56
N GLN A 51 -7.25 -1.27 -9.48
CA GLN A 51 -6.63 -2.50 -8.99
C GLN A 51 -6.82 -2.67 -7.48
N HIS A 52 -6.53 -1.62 -6.68
CA HIS A 52 -6.80 -1.61 -5.25
C HIS A 52 -8.17 -0.98 -5.01
N LEU A 53 -9.17 -1.82 -4.74
CA LEU A 53 -10.54 -1.40 -4.48
C LEU A 53 -10.74 -0.93 -3.04
N HIS A 54 -9.94 -1.45 -2.12
CA HIS A 54 -10.00 -1.13 -0.70
C HIS A 54 -8.64 -0.68 -0.19
N LEU A 55 -8.66 0.32 0.67
CA LEU A 55 -7.50 0.78 1.41
C LEU A 55 -7.83 0.72 2.91
N PHE A 56 -7.30 -0.29 3.58
CA PHE A 56 -7.63 -0.59 4.96
C PHE A 56 -6.78 0.24 5.94
N SER A 57 -7.40 0.72 7.01
CA SER A 57 -6.65 1.00 8.23
C SER A 57 -6.49 -0.28 9.05
N PRO A 58 -5.45 -0.40 9.91
CA PRO A 58 -5.30 -1.58 10.77
C PRO A 58 -6.55 -1.86 11.60
N GLU A 59 -7.15 -0.82 12.19
CA GLU A 59 -8.35 -0.91 13.00
C GLU A 59 -9.59 -1.30 12.15
N GLY A 60 -9.69 -0.76 10.93
CA GLY A 60 -10.77 -1.09 9.99
C GLY A 60 -10.72 -2.55 9.59
N LEU A 61 -9.51 -3.05 9.24
CA LEU A 61 -9.32 -4.46 8.90
C LEU A 61 -9.61 -5.37 10.10
N GLN A 62 -9.12 -5.03 11.30
CA GLN A 62 -9.44 -5.81 12.51
C GLN A 62 -10.96 -5.85 12.81
N ARG A 63 -11.67 -4.74 12.57
CA ARG A 63 -13.13 -4.70 12.73
C ARG A 63 -13.84 -5.64 11.73
N LEU A 64 -13.42 -5.56 10.46
CA LEU A 64 -13.95 -6.46 9.42
C LEU A 64 -13.72 -7.92 9.79
N MET A 65 -12.52 -8.26 10.24
CA MET A 65 -12.15 -9.62 10.63
C MET A 65 -12.97 -10.13 11.85
N ARG A 66 -13.19 -9.27 12.86
CA ARG A 66 -14.02 -9.62 14.01
C ARG A 66 -15.46 -9.97 13.62
N ASN A 67 -16.02 -9.27 12.64
CA ASN A 67 -17.36 -9.56 12.13
C ASN A 67 -17.47 -10.94 11.47
N HIS A 68 -16.33 -11.53 11.08
CA HIS A 68 -16.24 -12.85 10.48
C HIS A 68 -15.67 -13.92 11.41
N GLY A 69 -15.68 -13.69 12.73
CA GLY A 69 -15.24 -14.68 13.72
C GLY A 69 -13.72 -14.84 13.82
N PHE A 70 -12.96 -13.78 13.55
CA PHE A 70 -11.53 -13.76 13.73
C PHE A 70 -11.10 -12.77 14.81
N GLU A 71 -10.10 -13.13 15.59
CA GLU A 71 -9.47 -12.26 16.57
C GLU A 71 -8.03 -11.98 16.19
N CYS A 72 -7.62 -10.71 16.24
CA CYS A 72 -6.23 -10.32 15.97
C CYS A 72 -5.33 -10.75 17.13
N CYS A 73 -4.27 -11.51 16.82
CA CYS A 73 -3.29 -11.96 17.79
C CYS A 73 -1.87 -11.44 17.52
N GLY A 74 -1.67 -10.69 16.43
CA GLY A 74 -0.40 -10.05 16.12
C GLY A 74 -0.57 -8.96 15.07
N GLN A 75 0.25 -7.92 15.18
CA GLN A 75 0.31 -6.83 14.22
C GLN A 75 1.74 -6.37 14.06
N GLU A 76 2.17 -6.23 12.83
CA GLU A 76 3.45 -5.65 12.47
C GLU A 76 3.24 -4.60 11.38
N MET A 77 4.05 -3.56 11.39
CA MET A 77 4.05 -2.53 10.36
C MET A 77 5.42 -2.47 9.71
N ALA A 78 5.45 -2.35 8.39
CA ALA A 78 6.68 -2.22 7.63
C ALA A 78 6.58 -1.07 6.63
N ALA A 79 7.71 -0.42 6.33
CA ALA A 79 7.80 0.44 5.17
C ALA A 79 7.98 -0.40 3.91
N TYR A 80 7.33 0.00 2.84
CA TYR A 80 7.68 -0.55 1.54
C TYR A 80 9.06 -0.03 1.12
N PRO A 81 10.00 -0.91 0.75
CA PRO A 81 11.41 -0.53 0.54
C PRO A 81 11.66 0.52 -0.53
N MET A 82 10.67 0.83 -1.38
CA MET A 82 10.79 1.75 -2.51
C MET A 82 9.74 2.86 -2.48
N SER A 83 9.25 3.26 -1.30
CA SER A 83 8.14 4.20 -1.19
C SER A 83 8.48 5.61 -1.70
N PHE A 84 9.72 6.09 -1.52
CA PHE A 84 10.16 7.38 -2.06
C PHE A 84 10.35 7.32 -3.58
N SER A 85 11.10 6.34 -4.07
CA SER A 85 11.43 6.22 -5.49
C SER A 85 10.20 5.92 -6.34
N MET A 86 9.33 5.01 -5.89
CA MET A 86 8.09 4.68 -6.62
C MET A 86 7.09 5.83 -6.58
N GLY A 87 6.92 6.50 -5.43
CA GLY A 87 6.09 7.69 -5.33
C GLY A 87 6.58 8.81 -6.27
N TRP A 88 7.87 9.03 -6.33
CA TRP A 88 8.47 9.97 -7.27
C TRP A 88 8.21 9.60 -8.73
N ILE A 89 8.41 8.34 -9.12
CA ILE A 89 8.16 7.85 -10.48
C ILE A 89 6.68 8.06 -10.86
N VAL A 90 5.74 7.71 -9.98
CA VAL A 90 4.30 7.89 -10.22
C VAL A 90 3.98 9.38 -10.36
N TYR A 91 4.51 10.23 -9.48
CA TYR A 91 4.34 11.69 -9.54
C TYR A 91 4.83 12.28 -10.86
N VAL A 92 6.06 11.92 -11.26
CA VAL A 92 6.66 12.39 -12.54
C VAL A 92 5.81 11.93 -13.72
N ARG A 93 5.39 10.67 -13.75
CA ARG A 93 4.51 10.15 -14.82
C ARG A 93 3.17 10.87 -14.87
N ALA A 94 2.57 11.15 -13.73
CA ALA A 94 1.27 11.83 -13.68
C ALA A 94 1.38 13.30 -14.13
N LYS A 95 2.44 14.00 -13.74
CA LYS A 95 2.63 15.41 -14.08
C LYS A 95 3.16 15.64 -15.51
N TRP A 96 4.05 14.75 -15.97
CA TRP A 96 4.75 14.95 -17.25
C TRP A 96 4.58 13.79 -18.23
N GLY A 97 4.04 12.64 -17.79
CA GLY A 97 3.89 11.43 -18.58
C GLY A 97 2.52 11.27 -19.24
N SER A 98 1.60 12.23 -19.15
CA SER A 98 0.33 12.14 -19.85
C SER A 98 0.57 12.31 -21.37
N PHE A 99 0.78 11.17 -22.02
CA PHE A 99 1.04 11.04 -23.45
C PHE A 99 -0.09 11.57 -24.36
N SER A 100 -1.22 11.96 -23.78
CA SER A 100 -2.38 12.41 -24.53
C SER A 100 -2.35 13.91 -24.89
N SER A 101 -1.41 14.66 -24.35
CA SER A 101 -1.28 16.09 -24.66
C SER A 101 -0.31 16.29 -25.84
N TYR A 102 -0.81 16.11 -27.05
CA TYR A 102 -0.11 16.35 -28.33
C TYR A 102 0.50 17.76 -28.46
N ARG A 103 0.27 18.64 -27.50
CA ARG A 103 0.72 20.04 -27.48
C ARG A 103 1.85 20.37 -26.50
N GLN A 104 2.40 19.42 -25.76
CA GLN A 104 3.52 19.77 -24.88
C GLN A 104 4.83 19.89 -25.68
N ASN A 105 5.49 21.03 -25.50
CA ASN A 105 6.78 21.31 -26.12
C ASN A 105 7.78 20.20 -25.78
N VAL A 106 8.38 19.56 -26.79
CA VAL A 106 9.35 18.46 -26.65
C VAL A 106 10.45 18.81 -25.65
N LEU A 107 10.91 20.08 -25.66
CA LEU A 107 11.93 20.58 -24.75
C LEU A 107 11.50 20.45 -23.27
N VAL A 108 10.27 20.85 -22.92
CA VAL A 108 9.74 20.76 -21.54
C VAL A 108 9.69 19.31 -21.10
N ARG A 109 9.23 18.41 -21.98
CA ARG A 109 9.14 16.97 -21.70
C ARG A 109 10.53 16.34 -21.46
N THR A 110 11.49 16.69 -22.31
CA THR A 110 12.87 16.18 -22.17
C THR A 110 13.52 16.70 -20.88
N LEU A 111 13.37 18.00 -20.61
CA LEU A 111 13.92 18.61 -19.39
C LEU A 111 13.30 17.98 -18.12
N SER A 112 12.01 17.78 -18.11
CA SER A 112 11.30 17.14 -16.99
C SER A 112 11.74 15.69 -16.76
N PHE A 113 11.95 14.94 -17.84
CA PHE A 113 12.49 13.57 -17.76
C PHE A 113 13.90 13.55 -17.18
N VAL A 114 14.77 14.47 -17.64
CA VAL A 114 16.16 14.60 -17.13
C VAL A 114 16.15 14.98 -15.64
N VAL A 115 15.32 15.96 -15.24
CA VAL A 115 15.18 16.33 -13.82
C VAL A 115 14.65 15.16 -12.99
N GLY A 116 13.66 14.43 -13.50
CA GLY A 116 13.15 13.23 -12.84
C GLY A 116 14.21 12.16 -12.64
N LEU A 117 15.06 11.95 -13.64
CA LEU A 117 16.18 11.01 -13.58
C LEU A 117 17.25 11.43 -12.58
N LEU A 118 17.53 12.73 -12.46
CA LEU A 118 18.53 13.26 -11.51
C LEU A 118 18.05 13.19 -10.05
N ILE A 119 16.74 13.28 -9.80
CA ILE A 119 16.18 13.19 -8.45
C ILE A 119 16.00 11.73 -7.99
N LEU A 120 15.84 10.79 -8.93
CA LEU A 120 15.64 9.38 -8.59
C LEU A 120 16.72 8.80 -7.65
N PRO A 121 18.03 9.05 -7.84
CA PRO A 121 19.05 8.57 -6.91
C PRO A 121 18.88 9.09 -5.49
N VAL A 122 18.42 10.34 -5.33
CA VAL A 122 18.12 10.92 -4.01
C VAL A 122 16.97 10.18 -3.37
N CYS A 123 15.91 9.88 -4.11
CA CYS A 123 14.78 9.08 -3.60
C CYS A 123 15.22 7.66 -3.19
N VAL A 124 16.10 7.02 -3.95
CA VAL A 124 16.67 5.71 -3.60
C VAL A 124 17.48 5.78 -2.31
N ILE A 125 18.29 6.83 -2.13
CA ILE A 125 19.02 7.04 -0.88
C ILE A 125 18.07 7.24 0.29
N LEU A 126 16.98 7.99 0.10
CA LEU A 126 15.93 8.16 1.12
C LEU A 126 15.22 6.84 1.43
N ASP A 127 14.95 6.00 0.43
CA ASP A 127 14.39 4.66 0.65
C ASP A 127 15.32 3.81 1.52
N ILE A 128 16.62 3.86 1.28
CA ILE A 128 17.61 3.07 2.04
C ILE A 128 17.75 3.58 3.48
N LEU A 129 17.82 4.91 3.66
CA LEU A 129 18.15 5.51 4.96
C LEU A 129 16.92 5.76 5.84
N LEU A 130 15.81 6.23 5.26
CA LEU A 130 14.66 6.71 6.03
C LEU A 130 13.50 5.72 6.04
N ALA A 131 13.26 4.95 4.98
CA ALA A 131 12.13 4.04 4.93
C ALA A 131 12.15 2.99 6.07
N PRO A 132 13.29 2.39 6.47
CA PRO A 132 13.33 1.49 7.60
C PRO A 132 12.93 2.15 8.93
N LEU A 133 13.36 3.41 9.14
CA LEU A 133 13.02 4.18 10.36
C LEU A 133 11.54 4.58 10.40
N LEU A 134 11.02 5.04 9.26
CA LEU A 134 9.61 5.43 9.13
C LEU A 134 8.69 4.19 9.16
N GLY A 135 9.15 3.07 8.63
CA GLY A 135 8.42 1.81 8.61
C GLY A 135 8.12 1.28 10.00
N TRP A 136 9.07 1.37 10.91
CA TRP A 136 8.89 0.92 12.28
C TRP A 136 7.85 1.75 13.04
N TRP A 137 7.69 3.03 12.70
CA TRP A 137 6.74 3.91 13.41
C TRP A 137 5.35 3.99 12.72
N LYS A 138 5.31 4.12 11.40
CA LYS A 138 4.07 4.28 10.60
C LYS A 138 4.25 3.67 9.22
N GLY A 139 4.47 2.36 9.19
CA GLY A 139 4.69 1.63 7.95
C GLY A 139 3.56 1.81 6.93
N ASP A 140 3.90 1.59 5.67
CA ASP A 140 2.96 1.65 4.54
C ASP A 140 2.21 0.35 4.34
N ILE A 141 2.75 -0.72 4.91
CA ILE A 141 2.22 -2.07 4.89
C ILE A 141 1.93 -2.48 6.32
N VAL A 142 0.79 -3.10 6.54
CA VAL A 142 0.45 -3.75 7.79
C VAL A 142 0.26 -5.24 7.57
N THR A 143 0.93 -6.03 8.39
CA THR A 143 0.72 -7.48 8.50
C THR A 143 -0.04 -7.75 9.77
N LEU A 144 -1.20 -8.36 9.66
CA LEU A 144 -2.05 -8.75 10.77
C LEU A 144 -2.19 -10.26 10.81
N ILE A 145 -2.05 -10.82 12.01
CA ILE A 145 -2.20 -12.25 12.27
C ILE A 145 -3.50 -12.44 13.06
N PHE A 146 -4.36 -13.28 12.53
CA PHE A 146 -5.66 -13.59 13.10
C PHE A 146 -5.74 -15.06 13.48
N LYS A 147 -6.47 -15.35 14.54
CA LYS A 147 -6.91 -16.70 14.92
C LYS A 147 -8.44 -16.76 14.83
N LYS A 148 -8.97 -17.96 14.61
CA LYS A 148 -10.40 -18.22 14.67
C LYS A 148 -10.88 -18.08 16.11
N THR A 149 -11.98 -17.34 16.33
CA THR A 149 -12.62 -17.31 17.66
C THR A 149 -13.34 -18.64 17.92
N ALA A 150 -13.24 -19.13 19.15
CA ALA A 150 -14.07 -20.27 19.55
C ALA A 150 -15.54 -19.87 19.46
N SER A 151 -16.32 -20.64 18.72
CA SER A 151 -17.79 -20.54 18.66
C SER A 151 -18.42 -21.06 19.94
#